data_22d6d81ba7d97d58c32bcd783cf00960
#
_entry.id   22d6d81ba7d97d58c32bcd783cf00960
#
_cell.length_a   1.000
_cell.length_b   1.000
_cell.length_c   1.000
_cell.angle_alpha   90.00
_cell.angle_beta   90.00
_cell.angle_gamma   90.00
#
_symmetry.space_group_name_H-M   'P 1'
#
loop_
_entity.id
_entity.type
_entity.pdbx_description
1 polymer ?
#
loop_
_entity_poly.entity_id
_entity_poly.type
_entity_poly.pdbx_seq_one_letter_code
_entity_poly.pdbx_strand_id
1 'polypeptide(L)'
;MKHILIYLVILFTISTLSYSQTASVKWYTLQEAEKLSKQAPKPIFIDTYTDWCGWCKKMDQETFTNPVIAEILNQKFYPVKFNAEGQESVTFLGKTFINDGKYGKAHQLAVALLNGRLSYPTVVFLTQQDNKYSASPVPGFRQPKEMEVLLSYFAEKAYLNQKWEDYQKTFKGRIQ
;
A
#
# COMPACT_ATOMS: atom_id res chain seq x y z
N MET A 1 17.45 26.79 53.95
CA MET A 1 17.02 25.49 53.46
C MET A 1 15.58 25.44 52.93
N LYS A 2 14.83 26.57 52.92
CA LYS A 2 13.43 26.64 52.44
C LYS A 2 13.24 27.01 50.93
N HIS A 3 14.31 27.42 50.26
CA HIS A 3 14.21 27.89 48.86
C HIS A 3 14.64 26.84 47.81
N ILE A 4 15.16 25.69 48.21
CA ILE A 4 15.57 24.61 47.30
C ILE A 4 14.40 23.69 46.87
N LEU A 5 13.32 23.66 47.69
CA LEU A 5 12.19 22.80 47.41
C LEU A 5 11.21 23.35 46.34
N ILE A 6 11.30 24.65 46.02
CA ILE A 6 10.38 25.30 45.05
C ILE A 6 10.85 25.10 43.60
N TYR A 7 12.13 24.87 43.35
CA TYR A 7 12.68 24.66 42.02
C TYR A 7 12.48 23.25 41.46
N LEU A 8 12.14 22.27 42.31
CA LEU A 8 11.99 20.87 41.90
C LEU A 8 10.58 20.54 41.37
N VAL A 9 9.59 21.42 41.52
CA VAL A 9 8.22 21.19 41.11
C VAL A 9 7.89 21.74 39.69
N ILE A 10 8.75 22.64 39.16
CA ILE A 10 8.48 23.31 37.86
C ILE A 10 8.97 22.48 36.65
N LEU A 11 9.68 21.38 36.86
CA LEU A 11 10.36 20.62 35.79
C LEU A 11 9.53 19.45 35.23
N PHE A 12 8.25 19.29 35.57
CA PHE A 12 7.51 18.07 35.23
C PHE A 12 6.21 18.29 34.44
N THR A 13 6.10 19.38 33.69
CA THR A 13 4.97 19.57 32.76
C THR A 13 5.42 19.88 31.34
N ILE A 14 6.32 19.06 30.79
CA ILE A 14 6.45 18.97 29.34
C ILE A 14 5.34 18.00 28.89
N SER A 15 4.13 18.52 28.76
CA SER A 15 3.08 17.85 28.01
C SER A 15 3.58 17.66 26.58
N THR A 16 3.99 16.44 26.23
CA THR A 16 4.24 16.07 24.85
C THR A 16 2.90 16.16 24.11
N LEU A 17 2.67 17.33 23.48
CA LEU A 17 1.68 17.43 22.42
C LEU A 17 2.12 16.49 21.32
N SER A 18 1.65 15.23 21.40
CA SER A 18 1.71 14.32 20.26
C SER A 18 0.87 14.94 19.15
N TYR A 19 1.54 15.69 18.28
CA TYR A 19 0.96 16.06 16.99
C TYR A 19 0.71 14.75 16.25
N SER A 20 -0.55 14.32 16.24
CA SER A 20 -0.99 13.28 15.33
C SER A 20 -0.89 13.85 13.92
N GLN A 21 0.29 13.71 13.33
CA GLN A 21 0.48 13.97 11.92
C GLN A 21 -0.43 12.99 11.19
N THR A 22 -1.45 13.51 10.50
CA THR A 22 -2.28 12.69 9.60
C THR A 22 -1.33 12.02 8.62
N ALA A 23 -1.08 10.73 8.84
CA ALA A 23 -0.14 9.98 8.03
C ALA A 23 -0.68 9.92 6.60
N SER A 24 -0.01 10.57 5.66
CA SER A 24 -0.24 10.35 4.23
C SER A 24 0.51 9.11 3.76
N VAL A 25 0.00 8.42 2.75
CA VAL A 25 0.71 7.30 2.14
C VAL A 25 1.98 7.80 1.46
N LYS A 26 3.12 7.22 1.80
CA LYS A 26 4.39 7.47 1.14
C LYS A 26 4.51 6.58 -0.09
N TRP A 27 4.15 7.12 -1.23
CA TRP A 27 4.25 6.41 -2.50
C TRP A 27 5.68 6.34 -3.02
N TYR A 28 6.07 5.19 -3.55
CA TYR A 28 7.36 4.92 -4.17
C TYR A 28 7.18 4.67 -5.67
N THR A 29 8.25 4.85 -6.43
CA THR A 29 8.35 4.24 -7.76
C THR A 29 8.51 2.72 -7.63
N LEU A 30 8.19 1.98 -8.67
CA LEU A 30 8.33 0.52 -8.63
C LEU A 30 9.78 0.08 -8.45
N GLN A 31 10.73 0.81 -9.02
CA GLN A 31 12.16 0.56 -8.88
C GLN A 31 12.65 0.80 -7.45
N GLU A 32 12.18 1.88 -6.80
CA GLU A 32 12.50 2.14 -5.40
C GLU A 32 11.92 1.06 -4.50
N ALA A 33 10.65 0.68 -4.71
CA ALA A 33 10.00 -0.38 -3.95
C ALA A 33 10.71 -1.73 -4.11
N GLU A 34 11.14 -2.08 -5.33
CA GLU A 34 11.93 -3.29 -5.59
C GLU A 34 13.28 -3.25 -4.84
N LYS A 35 14.00 -2.14 -4.91
CA LYS A 35 15.28 -1.96 -4.20
C LYS A 35 15.10 -2.09 -2.69
N LEU A 36 14.09 -1.42 -2.14
CA LEU A 36 13.80 -1.45 -0.70
C LEU A 36 13.36 -2.83 -0.24
N SER A 37 12.54 -3.55 -1.01
CA SER A 37 12.07 -4.89 -0.65
C SER A 37 13.19 -5.94 -0.64
N LYS A 38 14.28 -5.72 -1.40
CA LYS A 38 15.49 -6.54 -1.34
C LYS A 38 16.34 -6.28 -0.10
N GLN A 39 16.33 -5.05 0.42
CA GLN A 39 17.10 -4.65 1.60
C GLN A 39 16.36 -4.96 2.92
N ALA A 40 15.07 -4.70 2.95
CA ALA A 40 14.20 -4.93 4.10
C ALA A 40 12.88 -5.58 3.58
N PRO A 41 12.76 -6.90 3.63
CA PRO A 41 11.65 -7.63 3.02
C PRO A 41 10.28 -7.22 3.55
N LYS A 42 9.50 -6.54 2.69
CA LYS A 42 8.09 -6.26 2.86
C LYS A 42 7.38 -6.50 1.51
N PRO A 43 6.10 -6.85 1.51
CA PRO A 43 5.33 -6.90 0.27
C PRO A 43 5.29 -5.52 -0.42
N ILE A 44 5.22 -5.51 -1.75
CA ILE A 44 4.94 -4.30 -2.50
C ILE A 44 3.43 -4.25 -2.75
N PHE A 45 2.81 -3.13 -2.38
CA PHE A 45 1.42 -2.82 -2.68
C PHE A 45 1.38 -1.92 -3.90
N ILE A 46 0.65 -2.29 -4.95
CA ILE A 46 0.55 -1.48 -6.16
C ILE A 46 -0.91 -1.08 -6.38
N ASP A 47 -1.17 0.22 -6.34
CA ASP A 47 -2.44 0.78 -6.82
C ASP A 47 -2.33 1.02 -8.34
N THR A 48 -3.04 0.19 -9.11
CA THR A 48 -3.05 0.27 -10.56
C THR A 48 -4.26 1.09 -11.02
N TYR A 49 -3.99 2.23 -11.63
CA TYR A 49 -5.00 3.22 -12.02
C TYR A 49 -4.84 3.68 -13.48
N THR A 50 -5.78 4.48 -13.95
CA THR A 50 -5.70 5.28 -15.19
C THR A 50 -6.21 6.70 -14.93
N ASP A 51 -5.79 7.67 -15.74
CA ASP A 51 -6.14 9.09 -15.53
C ASP A 51 -7.65 9.37 -15.67
N TRP A 52 -8.34 8.58 -16.48
CA TRP A 52 -9.79 8.70 -16.69
C TRP A 52 -10.64 7.95 -15.65
N CYS A 53 -10.02 7.12 -14.78
CA CYS A 53 -10.73 6.26 -13.85
C CYS A 53 -11.34 7.04 -12.67
N GLY A 54 -12.63 7.30 -12.69
CA GLY A 54 -13.33 8.01 -11.62
C GLY A 54 -13.30 7.28 -10.27
N TRP A 55 -13.42 5.95 -10.26
CA TRP A 55 -13.35 5.14 -9.05
C TRP A 55 -11.94 5.08 -8.45
N CYS A 56 -10.89 5.22 -9.27
CA CYS A 56 -9.52 5.34 -8.76
C CYS A 56 -9.35 6.66 -8.00
N LYS A 57 -9.84 7.79 -8.58
CA LYS A 57 -9.81 9.09 -7.91
C LYS A 57 -10.60 9.08 -6.60
N LYS A 58 -11.74 8.37 -6.57
CA LYS A 58 -12.51 8.19 -5.35
C LYS A 58 -11.75 7.39 -4.30
N MET A 59 -11.04 6.32 -4.70
CA MET A 59 -10.21 5.53 -3.78
C MET A 59 -9.04 6.35 -3.23
N ASP A 60 -8.45 7.22 -4.04
CA ASP A 60 -7.43 8.17 -3.58
C ASP A 60 -7.96 9.12 -2.50
N GLN A 61 -9.17 9.63 -2.69
CA GLN A 61 -9.75 10.63 -1.79
C GLN A 61 -10.33 10.04 -0.50
N GLU A 62 -10.90 8.84 -0.54
CA GLU A 62 -11.62 8.26 0.59
C GLU A 62 -10.81 7.19 1.31
N THR A 63 -10.07 6.36 0.56
CA THR A 63 -9.38 5.20 1.14
C THR A 63 -7.95 5.51 1.53
N PHE A 64 -7.16 6.06 0.61
CA PHE A 64 -5.74 6.30 0.88
C PHE A 64 -5.46 7.53 1.74
N THR A 65 -6.46 8.38 1.97
CA THR A 65 -6.40 9.47 2.96
C THR A 65 -6.75 9.02 4.38
N ASN A 66 -7.33 7.83 4.55
CA ASN A 66 -7.65 7.32 5.87
C ASN A 66 -6.35 7.05 6.66
N PRO A 67 -6.20 7.60 7.89
CA PRO A 67 -4.95 7.51 8.64
C PRO A 67 -4.55 6.08 9.01
N VAL A 68 -5.52 5.19 9.24
CA VAL A 68 -5.27 3.77 9.53
C VAL A 68 -4.70 3.07 8.31
N ILE A 69 -5.27 3.34 7.12
CA ILE A 69 -4.80 2.77 5.86
C ILE A 69 -3.40 3.28 5.53
N ALA A 70 -3.17 4.60 5.64
CA ALA A 70 -1.88 5.19 5.40
C ALA A 70 -0.80 4.63 6.34
N GLU A 71 -1.12 4.47 7.62
CA GLU A 71 -0.22 3.87 8.61
C GLU A 71 0.15 2.43 8.23
N ILE A 72 -0.84 1.58 7.93
CA ILE A 72 -0.58 0.17 7.56
C ILE A 72 0.28 0.10 6.30
N LEU A 73 -0.06 0.86 5.26
CA LEU A 73 0.70 0.91 4.01
C LEU A 73 2.16 1.32 4.26
N ASN A 74 2.40 2.39 5.01
CA ASN A 74 3.74 2.89 5.28
C ASN A 74 4.58 1.93 6.13
N GLN A 75 3.97 1.25 7.09
CA GLN A 75 4.70 0.37 8.01
C GLN A 75 4.92 -1.03 7.44
N LYS A 76 3.95 -1.59 6.73
CA LYS A 76 3.92 -3.00 6.37
C LYS A 76 4.20 -3.26 4.89
N PHE A 77 4.17 -2.24 4.04
CA PHE A 77 4.34 -2.36 2.59
C PHE A 77 5.34 -1.35 2.03
N TYR A 78 5.66 -1.52 0.76
CA TYR A 78 6.20 -0.49 -0.11
C TYR A 78 5.10 -0.11 -1.11
N PRO A 79 4.32 0.95 -0.83
CA PRO A 79 3.20 1.33 -1.68
C PRO A 79 3.68 2.04 -2.95
N VAL A 80 3.13 1.64 -4.09
CA VAL A 80 3.42 2.15 -5.43
C VAL A 80 2.13 2.58 -6.10
N LYS A 81 2.15 3.73 -6.77
CA LYS A 81 1.12 4.12 -7.73
C LYS A 81 1.61 3.83 -9.14
N PHE A 82 0.80 3.09 -9.90
CA PHE A 82 1.17 2.71 -11.26
C PHE A 82 0.06 3.06 -12.26
N ASN A 83 0.35 4.02 -13.15
CA ASN A 83 -0.56 4.34 -14.26
C ASN A 83 -0.49 3.22 -15.31
N ALA A 84 -1.58 2.48 -15.44
CA ALA A 84 -1.67 1.35 -16.36
C ALA A 84 -1.62 1.74 -17.85
N GLU A 85 -1.79 3.02 -18.18
CA GLU A 85 -1.70 3.58 -19.54
C GLU A 85 -0.50 4.53 -19.71
N GLY A 86 0.39 4.57 -18.71
CA GLY A 86 1.62 5.38 -18.75
C GLY A 86 2.51 5.01 -19.93
N GLN A 87 3.28 6.01 -20.44
CA GLN A 87 4.12 5.82 -21.61
C GLN A 87 5.60 5.58 -21.27
N GLU A 88 5.99 5.78 -20.02
CA GLU A 88 7.37 5.60 -19.57
C GLU A 88 7.74 4.12 -19.51
N SER A 89 8.96 3.79 -19.93
CA SER A 89 9.48 2.44 -19.76
C SER A 89 9.74 2.15 -18.27
N VAL A 90 9.35 0.96 -17.82
CA VAL A 90 9.52 0.52 -16.43
C VAL A 90 10.35 -0.75 -16.40
N THR A 91 11.51 -0.69 -15.73
CA THR A 91 12.31 -1.89 -15.46
C THR A 91 11.92 -2.44 -14.08
N PHE A 92 11.50 -3.69 -14.06
CA PHE A 92 11.11 -4.40 -12.84
C PHE A 92 11.53 -5.87 -12.90
N LEU A 93 12.15 -6.36 -11.83
CA LEU A 93 12.69 -7.73 -11.74
C LEU A 93 13.61 -8.09 -12.91
N GLY A 94 14.44 -7.14 -13.35
CA GLY A 94 15.40 -7.33 -14.45
C GLY A 94 14.78 -7.34 -15.84
N LYS A 95 13.47 -7.11 -15.97
CA LYS A 95 12.78 -7.01 -17.26
C LYS A 95 12.28 -5.60 -17.49
N THR A 96 12.48 -5.08 -18.69
CA THR A 96 11.92 -3.79 -19.12
C THR A 96 10.57 -4.01 -19.79
N PHE A 97 9.59 -3.25 -19.35
CA PHE A 97 8.23 -3.20 -19.89
C PHE A 97 8.00 -1.82 -20.51
N ILE A 98 7.29 -1.79 -21.61
CA ILE A 98 6.96 -0.56 -22.35
C ILE A 98 5.47 -0.51 -22.67
N ASN A 99 5.00 0.65 -23.08
CA ASN A 99 3.68 0.79 -23.68
C ASN A 99 3.88 1.00 -25.20
N ASP A 100 3.93 -0.09 -25.94
CA ASP A 100 4.18 -0.13 -27.39
C ASP A 100 2.90 -0.24 -28.23
N GLY A 101 1.74 -0.07 -27.60
CA GLY A 101 0.43 -0.19 -28.26
C GLY A 101 -0.03 -1.63 -28.52
N LYS A 102 0.77 -2.64 -28.23
CA LYS A 102 0.43 -4.05 -28.44
C LYS A 102 -0.84 -4.49 -27.69
N TYR A 103 -1.08 -3.88 -26.55
CA TYR A 103 -2.25 -4.15 -25.71
C TYR A 103 -3.22 -2.94 -25.67
N GLY A 104 -3.40 -2.27 -26.79
CA GLY A 104 -4.17 -1.03 -26.91
C GLY A 104 -3.49 0.09 -26.14
N LYS A 105 -4.18 0.72 -25.17
CA LYS A 105 -3.58 1.76 -24.34
C LYS A 105 -2.79 1.22 -23.14
N ALA A 106 -2.89 -0.08 -22.85
CA ALA A 106 -2.34 -0.64 -21.65
C ALA A 106 -0.84 -0.89 -21.72
N HIS A 107 -0.14 -0.48 -20.69
CA HIS A 107 1.29 -0.77 -20.49
C HIS A 107 1.50 -2.28 -20.29
N GLN A 108 2.57 -2.84 -20.88
CA GLN A 108 2.90 -4.28 -20.76
C GLN A 108 2.96 -4.77 -19.31
N LEU A 109 3.46 -3.93 -18.38
CA LEU A 109 3.53 -4.26 -16.96
C LEU A 109 2.12 -4.36 -16.33
N ALA A 110 1.17 -3.48 -16.71
CA ALA A 110 -0.20 -3.60 -16.24
C ALA A 110 -0.81 -4.93 -16.66
N VAL A 111 -0.61 -5.35 -17.91
CA VAL A 111 -1.07 -6.65 -18.42
C VAL A 111 -0.49 -7.80 -17.59
N ALA A 112 0.81 -7.74 -17.27
CA ALA A 112 1.48 -8.76 -16.47
C ALA A 112 0.97 -8.80 -15.02
N LEU A 113 0.87 -7.63 -14.34
CA LEU A 113 0.41 -7.53 -12.96
C LEU A 113 -1.05 -7.94 -12.77
N LEU A 114 -1.90 -7.63 -13.75
CA LEU A 114 -3.33 -7.90 -13.71
C LEU A 114 -3.73 -9.23 -14.37
N ASN A 115 -2.75 -10.07 -14.73
CA ASN A 115 -2.98 -11.35 -15.41
C ASN A 115 -3.87 -11.21 -16.65
N GLY A 116 -3.70 -10.12 -17.42
CA GLY A 116 -4.46 -9.81 -18.64
C GLY A 116 -5.88 -9.29 -18.39
N ARG A 117 -6.37 -9.21 -17.14
CA ARG A 117 -7.72 -8.72 -16.81
C ARG A 117 -7.67 -7.24 -16.46
N LEU A 118 -7.64 -6.39 -17.46
CA LEU A 118 -7.51 -4.94 -17.30
C LEU A 118 -8.82 -4.34 -16.77
N SER A 119 -8.85 -4.02 -15.48
CA SER A 119 -9.93 -3.30 -14.80
C SER A 119 -9.36 -2.35 -13.77
N TYR A 120 -10.02 -1.21 -13.54
CA TYR A 120 -9.51 -0.15 -12.65
C TYR A 120 -10.61 0.41 -11.74
N PRO A 121 -10.28 0.69 -10.47
CA PRO A 121 -9.02 0.42 -9.82
C PRO A 121 -8.78 -1.07 -9.62
N THR A 122 -7.53 -1.50 -9.61
CA THR A 122 -7.11 -2.82 -9.14
C THR A 122 -5.88 -2.63 -8.26
N VAL A 123 -5.94 -3.10 -7.02
CA VAL A 123 -4.74 -3.17 -6.18
C VAL A 123 -4.04 -4.51 -6.36
N VAL A 124 -2.72 -4.51 -6.39
CA VAL A 124 -1.93 -5.73 -6.56
C VAL A 124 -1.00 -5.90 -5.36
N PHE A 125 -1.08 -7.05 -4.71
CA PHE A 125 -0.12 -7.43 -3.69
C PHE A 125 0.98 -8.28 -4.32
N LEU A 126 2.19 -7.74 -4.36
CA LEU A 126 3.37 -8.50 -4.74
C LEU A 126 4.03 -9.06 -3.49
N THR A 127 3.90 -10.35 -3.30
CA THR A 127 4.53 -11.07 -2.19
C THR A 127 5.74 -11.84 -2.69
N GLN A 128 6.73 -12.01 -1.83
CA GLN A 128 7.94 -12.78 -2.15
C GLN A 128 8.03 -14.01 -1.25
N GLN A 129 8.20 -15.17 -1.88
CA GLN A 129 8.49 -16.43 -1.21
C GLN A 129 9.58 -17.16 -2.00
N ASP A 130 10.61 -17.69 -1.33
CA ASP A 130 11.72 -18.42 -1.93
C ASP A 130 12.36 -17.67 -3.13
N ASN A 131 12.57 -16.36 -2.98
CA ASN A 131 13.07 -15.46 -4.03
C ASN A 131 12.18 -15.35 -5.29
N LYS A 132 10.95 -15.83 -5.23
CA LYS A 132 9.98 -15.67 -6.32
C LYS A 132 8.90 -14.68 -5.92
N TYR A 133 8.57 -13.76 -6.84
CA TYR A 133 7.45 -12.83 -6.67
C TYR A 133 6.16 -13.46 -7.21
N SER A 134 5.09 -13.29 -6.44
CA SER A 134 3.73 -13.65 -6.83
C SER A 134 2.86 -12.42 -6.80
N ALA A 135 2.11 -12.17 -7.88
CA ALA A 135 1.15 -11.08 -7.98
C ALA A 135 -0.26 -11.58 -7.67
N SER A 136 -0.90 -10.92 -6.71
CA SER A 136 -2.30 -11.16 -6.34
C SER A 136 -3.12 -9.91 -6.64
N PRO A 137 -3.69 -9.77 -7.85
CA PRO A 137 -4.56 -8.64 -8.20
C PRO A 137 -5.92 -8.76 -7.53
N VAL A 138 -6.39 -7.67 -6.93
CA VAL A 138 -7.71 -7.54 -6.29
C VAL A 138 -8.45 -6.39 -6.96
N PRO A 139 -9.36 -6.69 -7.90
CA PRO A 139 -10.06 -5.67 -8.68
C PRO A 139 -11.16 -4.97 -7.88
N GLY A 140 -11.41 -3.72 -8.25
CA GLY A 140 -12.53 -2.91 -7.79
C GLY A 140 -12.17 -1.97 -6.64
N PHE A 141 -13.01 -0.93 -6.52
CA PHE A 141 -12.95 0.05 -5.44
C PHE A 141 -13.12 -0.64 -4.07
N ARG A 142 -12.34 -0.20 -3.09
CA ARG A 142 -12.45 -0.64 -1.69
C ARG A 142 -12.59 0.56 -0.77
N GLN A 143 -13.61 0.52 0.08
CA GLN A 143 -13.72 1.46 1.19
C GLN A 143 -12.61 1.22 2.22
N PRO A 144 -12.32 2.20 3.11
CA PRO A 144 -11.25 2.05 4.11
C PRO A 144 -11.36 0.76 4.93
N LYS A 145 -12.55 0.41 5.41
CA LYS A 145 -12.77 -0.80 6.20
C LYS A 145 -12.43 -2.09 5.44
N GLU A 146 -12.81 -2.18 4.17
CA GLU A 146 -12.51 -3.33 3.31
C GLU A 146 -11.02 -3.40 2.99
N MET A 147 -10.40 -2.23 2.75
CA MET A 147 -8.97 -2.14 2.48
C MET A 147 -8.14 -2.55 3.71
N GLU A 148 -8.59 -2.20 4.93
CA GLU A 148 -7.93 -2.61 6.18
C GLU A 148 -7.84 -4.14 6.28
N VAL A 149 -8.94 -4.85 6.01
CA VAL A 149 -8.96 -6.32 6.02
C VAL A 149 -7.97 -6.90 5.03
N LEU A 150 -7.97 -6.38 3.79
CA LEU A 150 -7.06 -6.84 2.74
C LEU A 150 -5.60 -6.61 3.10
N LEU A 151 -5.26 -5.40 3.55
CA LEU A 151 -3.90 -5.06 3.94
C LEU A 151 -3.43 -5.94 5.10
N SER A 152 -4.26 -6.17 6.10
CA SER A 152 -3.92 -7.02 7.25
C SER A 152 -3.68 -8.47 6.82
N TYR A 153 -4.53 -9.02 5.95
CA TYR A 153 -4.37 -10.38 5.42
C TYR A 153 -3.00 -10.62 4.77
N PHE A 154 -2.54 -9.66 3.96
CA PHE A 154 -1.23 -9.77 3.32
C PHE A 154 -0.06 -9.38 4.25
N ALA A 155 -0.24 -8.38 5.12
CA ALA A 155 0.79 -7.95 6.06
C ALA A 155 1.13 -9.02 7.11
N GLU A 156 0.13 -9.76 7.59
CA GLU A 156 0.25 -10.85 8.56
C GLU A 156 0.62 -12.18 7.89
N LYS A 157 0.72 -12.21 6.56
CA LYS A 157 0.95 -13.41 5.76
C LYS A 157 -0.11 -14.50 6.00
N ALA A 158 -1.32 -14.11 6.40
CA ALA A 158 -2.41 -15.03 6.66
C ALA A 158 -2.76 -15.88 5.41
N TYR A 159 -2.52 -15.34 4.21
CA TYR A 159 -2.70 -16.04 2.93
C TYR A 159 -1.90 -17.36 2.80
N LEU A 160 -0.89 -17.57 3.64
CA LEU A 160 -0.12 -18.83 3.65
C LEU A 160 -0.87 -19.98 4.35
N ASN A 161 -1.74 -19.65 5.32
CA ASN A 161 -2.31 -20.65 6.24
C ASN A 161 -3.83 -20.58 6.36
N GLN A 162 -4.47 -19.52 5.87
CA GLN A 162 -5.90 -19.28 6.02
C GLN A 162 -6.52 -18.78 4.73
N LYS A 163 -7.70 -19.28 4.37
CA LYS A 163 -8.47 -18.79 3.23
C LYS A 163 -9.00 -17.37 3.51
N TRP A 164 -9.10 -16.59 2.46
CA TRP A 164 -9.61 -15.21 2.54
C TRP A 164 -10.97 -15.11 3.24
N GLU A 165 -11.92 -15.99 2.84
CA GLU A 165 -13.29 -15.98 3.36
C GLU A 165 -13.35 -16.21 4.88
N ASP A 166 -12.43 -17.03 5.41
CA ASP A 166 -12.38 -17.34 6.83
C ASP A 166 -11.68 -16.23 7.62
N TYR A 167 -10.61 -15.66 7.04
CA TYR A 167 -9.93 -14.50 7.63
C TYR A 167 -10.87 -13.31 7.74
N GLN A 168 -11.58 -12.98 6.67
CA GLN A 168 -12.52 -11.85 6.62
C GLN A 168 -13.63 -11.94 7.68
N LYS A 169 -14.14 -13.14 7.98
CA LYS A 169 -15.19 -13.35 8.98
C LYS A 169 -14.71 -13.09 10.41
N THR A 170 -13.44 -13.35 10.70
CA THR A 170 -12.87 -13.28 12.05
C THR A 170 -12.06 -12.01 12.30
N PHE A 171 -11.77 -11.26 11.26
CA PHE A 171 -10.96 -10.04 11.35
C PHE A 171 -11.65 -8.95 12.19
N LYS A 172 -10.89 -8.37 13.11
CA LYS A 172 -11.32 -7.23 13.93
C LYS A 172 -10.42 -6.05 13.62
N GLY A 173 -10.94 -5.15 12.78
CA GLY A 173 -10.21 -3.94 12.36
C GLY A 173 -10.31 -2.80 13.37
N ARG A 174 -9.57 -1.74 13.09
CA ARG A 174 -9.59 -0.46 13.82
C ARG A 174 -10.62 0.51 13.23
N ILE A 175 -11.00 0.32 11.95
CA ILE A 175 -11.98 1.15 11.25
C ILE A 175 -13.38 0.60 11.50
N GLN A 176 -14.24 1.40 12.15
CA GLN A 176 -15.61 1.06 12.50
C GLN A 176 -16.60 1.31 11.36
#